data_09b80f2701e2397a71d9254bcd039442
#
_entry.id   09b80f2701e2397a71d9254bcd039442
#
_cell.length_a   1.000
_cell.length_b   1.000
_cell.length_c   1.000
_cell.angle_alpha   90.00
_cell.angle_beta   90.00
_cell.angle_gamma   90.00
#
_symmetry.space_group_name_H-M   'P 1'
#
loop_
_entity.id
_entity.type
_entity.pdbx_description
1 polymer ?
#
loop_
_entity_poly.entity_id
_entity_poly.type
_entity_poly.pdbx_seq_one_letter_code
_entity_poly.pdbx_strand_id
1 'polypeptide(L)'
;MTPTDQFIQLFRGRGDCFGADEGGCVRQPLTREVFSSHLMGDRGIGVYPAVPGNPAFCVWGCSDIDVEDLGAARLLQRTLMAAGVISWVERSRSKGYHVWVFSGAPVPAEAMRNMLLAAHQVADYPAREVNPKQFDVSVTKVGNYVRLPYMGGLLSTPERRVILDGDDNPMPLNVFLADATMTMTDPERIKFLASHYVAPKPTRPAIDFDRLDDEDLEDALRSASPLARVIWKQGPLEGQDRSTALMRLAHVCFRSGITPSMCRAIVIDADKRWGKYHLRGERGLEEINKIVERAYNG
;
A
#
# COMPACT_ATOMS: atom_id res chain seq x y z
N MET A 1 13.48 -23.10 -18.35
CA MET A 1 13.45 -21.78 -17.68
C MET A 1 14.16 -21.94 -16.33
N THR A 2 15.08 -21.03 -15.98
CA THR A 2 15.75 -21.10 -14.66
C THR A 2 14.81 -20.66 -13.54
N PRO A 3 15.08 -21.01 -12.26
CA PRO A 3 14.28 -20.50 -11.14
C PRO A 3 14.19 -18.97 -11.10
N THR A 4 15.28 -18.28 -11.41
CA THR A 4 15.28 -16.80 -11.50
C THR A 4 14.32 -16.31 -12.60
N ASP A 5 14.28 -16.94 -13.76
CA ASP A 5 13.39 -16.54 -14.86
C ASP A 5 11.92 -16.76 -14.51
N GLN A 6 11.59 -17.87 -13.85
CA GLN A 6 10.23 -18.14 -13.33
C GLN A 6 9.84 -17.10 -12.25
N PHE A 7 10.76 -16.77 -11.35
CA PHE A 7 10.52 -15.76 -10.33
C PHE A 7 10.25 -14.38 -10.96
N ILE A 8 11.04 -13.97 -11.96
CA ILE A 8 10.81 -12.75 -12.73
C ILE A 8 9.44 -12.79 -13.43
N GLN A 9 9.07 -13.90 -14.03
CA GLN A 9 7.76 -14.04 -14.68
C GLN A 9 6.61 -13.75 -13.72
N LEU A 10 6.68 -14.23 -12.47
CA LEU A 10 5.65 -14.02 -11.45
C LEU A 10 5.70 -12.59 -10.87
N PHE A 11 6.88 -12.10 -10.51
CA PHE A 11 7.03 -10.87 -9.71
C PHE A 11 7.47 -9.64 -10.52
N ARG A 12 7.53 -9.73 -11.86
CA ARG A 12 7.86 -8.54 -12.66
C ARG A 12 6.83 -7.45 -12.45
N GLY A 13 7.30 -6.23 -12.50
CA GLY A 13 6.49 -5.03 -12.42
C GLY A 13 7.18 -3.89 -13.17
N ARG A 14 7.22 -2.74 -12.60
CA ARG A 14 7.92 -1.58 -13.13
C ARG A 14 9.42 -1.87 -13.29
N GLY A 15 9.96 -1.59 -14.47
CA GLY A 15 11.34 -1.98 -14.83
C GLY A 15 12.41 -0.91 -14.67
N ASP A 16 12.03 0.37 -14.45
CA ASP A 16 12.94 1.52 -14.37
C ASP A 16 13.40 1.86 -12.94
N CYS A 17 12.83 1.20 -11.93
CA CYS A 17 13.20 1.34 -10.53
C CYS A 17 12.72 0.16 -9.69
N PHE A 18 13.25 0.03 -8.48
CA PHE A 18 12.82 -0.95 -7.50
C PHE A 18 12.92 -0.39 -6.06
N GLY A 19 12.27 -1.05 -5.10
CA GLY A 19 12.34 -0.68 -3.70
C GLY A 19 13.58 -1.29 -3.04
N ALA A 20 14.28 -0.51 -2.20
CA ALA A 20 15.32 -1.04 -1.34
C ALA A 20 14.70 -1.73 -0.11
N ASP A 21 15.43 -2.69 0.47
CA ASP A 21 14.95 -3.44 1.65
C ASP A 21 14.80 -2.57 2.90
N GLU A 22 15.72 -1.62 3.07
CA GLU A 22 15.69 -0.65 4.18
C GLU A 22 14.65 0.47 3.96
N GLY A 23 14.07 0.52 2.76
CA GLY A 23 13.13 1.56 2.35
C GLY A 23 13.68 2.48 1.26
N GLY A 24 12.78 3.19 0.60
CA GLY A 24 13.12 4.10 -0.49
C GLY A 24 13.11 3.48 -1.89
N CYS A 25 13.20 4.34 -2.89
CA CYS A 25 13.19 3.98 -4.31
C CYS A 25 14.61 4.04 -4.88
N VAL A 26 15.08 2.95 -5.44
CA VAL A 26 16.33 2.87 -6.21
C VAL A 26 16.00 3.15 -7.68
N ARG A 27 16.45 4.29 -8.20
CA ARG A 27 16.24 4.73 -9.59
C ARG A 27 17.28 4.08 -10.53
N GLN A 28 17.22 2.76 -10.61
CA GLN A 28 18.05 1.93 -11.50
C GLN A 28 17.17 0.85 -12.13
N PRO A 29 17.52 0.35 -13.32
CA PRO A 29 16.78 -0.73 -13.95
C PRO A 29 16.67 -1.97 -13.06
N LEU A 30 15.47 -2.54 -13.00
CA LEU A 30 15.20 -3.82 -12.34
C LEU A 30 15.60 -4.96 -13.29
N THR A 31 16.89 -5.31 -13.28
CA THR A 31 17.46 -6.31 -14.18
C THR A 31 17.36 -7.72 -13.60
N ARG A 32 17.69 -8.73 -14.44
CA ARG A 32 17.78 -10.12 -14.01
C ARG A 32 18.80 -10.32 -12.89
N GLU A 33 19.91 -9.60 -12.91
CA GLU A 33 20.97 -9.63 -11.90
C GLU A 33 20.47 -9.13 -10.55
N VAL A 34 19.58 -8.12 -10.54
CA VAL A 34 18.94 -7.60 -9.32
C VAL A 34 18.06 -8.67 -8.68
N PHE A 35 17.26 -9.40 -9.48
CA PHE A 35 16.47 -10.53 -8.99
C PHE A 35 17.37 -11.70 -8.53
N SER A 36 18.42 -12.02 -9.27
CA SER A 36 19.36 -13.07 -8.89
C SER A 36 20.03 -12.77 -7.56
N SER A 37 20.49 -11.54 -7.35
CA SER A 37 21.10 -11.08 -6.10
C SER A 37 20.14 -11.19 -4.91
N HIS A 38 18.84 -10.91 -5.13
CA HIS A 38 17.81 -11.12 -4.11
C HIS A 38 17.66 -12.60 -3.75
N LEU A 39 17.55 -13.46 -4.76
CA LEU A 39 17.38 -14.91 -4.55
C LEU A 39 18.64 -15.57 -3.99
N MET A 40 19.82 -14.99 -4.18
CA MET A 40 21.07 -15.41 -3.56
C MET A 40 21.25 -14.88 -2.12
N GLY A 41 20.40 -13.92 -1.70
CA GLY A 41 20.45 -13.37 -0.36
C GLY A 41 21.41 -12.18 -0.17
N ASP A 42 22.02 -11.68 -1.25
CA ASP A 42 22.96 -10.55 -1.18
C ASP A 42 22.26 -9.25 -0.78
N ARG A 43 21.00 -9.06 -1.26
CA ARG A 43 20.17 -7.91 -0.89
C ARG A 43 18.68 -8.20 -1.05
N GLY A 44 17.86 -7.68 -0.15
CA GLY A 44 16.41 -7.67 -0.32
C GLY A 44 15.96 -6.59 -1.30
N ILE A 45 14.94 -6.89 -2.09
CA ILE A 45 14.30 -5.91 -2.96
C ILE A 45 12.77 -5.90 -2.82
N GLY A 46 12.17 -4.81 -3.28
CA GLY A 46 10.73 -4.71 -3.51
C GLY A 46 10.45 -4.31 -4.95
N VAL A 47 9.30 -4.69 -5.46
CA VAL A 47 8.87 -4.38 -6.83
C VAL A 47 7.61 -3.53 -6.80
N TYR A 48 7.58 -2.52 -7.65
CA TYR A 48 6.40 -1.71 -7.91
C TYR A 48 5.49 -2.45 -8.87
N PRO A 49 4.27 -2.88 -8.46
CA PRO A 49 3.40 -3.71 -9.30
C PRO A 49 2.90 -2.98 -10.54
N ALA A 50 2.55 -1.69 -10.40
CA ALA A 50 1.94 -0.92 -11.48
C ALA A 50 2.98 -0.40 -12.47
N VAL A 51 2.89 -0.87 -13.70
CA VAL A 51 3.67 -0.40 -14.85
C VAL A 51 2.93 0.74 -15.52
N PRO A 52 3.59 1.89 -15.79
CA PRO A 52 2.96 3.01 -16.47
C PRO A 52 2.36 2.64 -17.82
N GLY A 53 1.15 3.13 -18.09
CA GLY A 53 0.40 2.90 -19.32
C GLY A 53 -0.93 3.64 -19.26
N ASN A 54 -1.76 3.51 -20.26
CA ASN A 54 -3.11 4.05 -20.27
C ASN A 54 -4.12 2.95 -20.69
N PRO A 55 -4.70 2.22 -19.72
CA PRO A 55 -4.46 2.30 -18.27
C PRO A 55 -3.10 1.70 -17.85
N ALA A 56 -2.63 2.02 -16.63
CA ALA A 56 -1.52 1.32 -16.02
C ALA A 56 -1.88 -0.17 -15.81
N PHE A 57 -0.90 -1.06 -15.93
CA PHE A 57 -1.14 -2.50 -15.84
C PHE A 57 -0.21 -3.19 -14.84
N CYS A 58 -0.57 -4.41 -14.43
CA CYS A 58 0.24 -5.26 -13.58
C CYS A 58 0.03 -6.74 -13.94
N VAL A 59 0.88 -7.62 -13.42
CA VAL A 59 0.73 -9.08 -13.56
C VAL A 59 0.54 -9.78 -12.21
N TRP A 60 0.56 -9.05 -11.13
CA TRP A 60 0.28 -9.55 -9.79
C TRP A 60 -0.37 -8.49 -8.91
N GLY A 61 -1.03 -8.96 -7.87
CA GLY A 61 -1.54 -8.16 -6.78
C GLY A 61 -1.21 -8.79 -5.44
N CYS A 62 -1.26 -8.00 -4.39
CA CYS A 62 -0.92 -8.44 -3.04
C CYS A 62 -1.79 -7.71 -2.01
N SER A 63 -2.43 -8.47 -1.13
CA SER A 63 -3.03 -7.95 0.09
C SER A 63 -2.05 -8.11 1.24
N ASP A 64 -1.76 -7.00 1.95
CA ASP A 64 -0.89 -6.97 3.12
C ASP A 64 -1.73 -6.99 4.40
N ILE A 65 -1.48 -8.00 5.24
CA ILE A 65 -2.14 -8.24 6.52
C ILE A 65 -1.11 -7.98 7.63
N ASP A 66 -1.06 -6.74 8.10
CA ASP A 66 -0.06 -6.21 9.06
C ASP A 66 -0.21 -6.74 10.50
N VAL A 67 -0.99 -7.77 10.71
CA VAL A 67 -1.19 -8.43 12.00
C VAL A 67 -0.76 -9.89 11.93
N GLU A 68 -0.31 -10.44 13.05
CA GLU A 68 0.09 -11.85 13.13
C GLU A 68 -1.16 -12.76 13.22
N ASP A 69 -1.98 -12.69 12.18
CA ASP A 69 -3.23 -13.43 12.03
C ASP A 69 -3.21 -14.26 10.73
N LEU A 70 -2.67 -15.47 10.83
CA LEU A 70 -2.67 -16.43 9.72
C LEU A 70 -4.08 -16.83 9.31
N GLY A 71 -5.01 -16.87 10.27
CA GLY A 71 -6.42 -17.18 10.02
C GLY A 71 -7.07 -16.22 9.04
N ALA A 72 -6.78 -14.92 9.17
CA ALA A 72 -7.23 -13.87 8.25
C ALA A 72 -6.64 -14.07 6.83
N ALA A 73 -5.34 -14.35 6.73
CA ALA A 73 -4.70 -14.61 5.44
C ALA A 73 -5.29 -15.85 4.75
N ARG A 74 -5.52 -16.92 5.50
CA ARG A 74 -6.16 -18.14 5.00
C ARG A 74 -7.65 -17.95 4.66
N LEU A 75 -8.36 -17.09 5.39
CA LEU A 75 -9.73 -16.72 5.05
C LEU A 75 -9.78 -16.02 3.68
N LEU A 76 -8.91 -15.03 3.46
CA LEU A 76 -8.83 -14.33 2.17
C LEU A 76 -8.43 -15.30 1.04
N GLN A 77 -7.45 -16.18 1.29
CA GLN A 77 -7.05 -17.22 0.34
C GLN A 77 -8.22 -18.13 -0.06
N ARG A 78 -8.97 -18.65 0.91
CA ARG A 78 -10.16 -19.50 0.65
C ARG A 78 -11.24 -18.74 -0.11
N THR A 79 -11.46 -17.48 0.21
CA THR A 79 -12.43 -16.62 -0.50
C THR A 79 -12.03 -16.44 -1.96
N LEU A 80 -10.76 -16.18 -2.25
CA LEU A 80 -10.23 -16.08 -3.60
C LEU A 80 -10.34 -17.43 -4.33
N MET A 81 -10.00 -18.53 -3.67
CA MET A 81 -10.10 -19.89 -4.24
C MET A 81 -11.55 -20.26 -4.58
N ALA A 82 -12.52 -19.95 -3.73
CA ALA A 82 -13.94 -20.15 -4.01
C ALA A 82 -14.42 -19.32 -5.22
N ALA A 83 -13.77 -18.18 -5.48
CA ALA A 83 -13.98 -17.36 -6.67
C ALA A 83 -13.16 -17.82 -7.90
N GLY A 84 -12.46 -18.96 -7.84
CA GLY A 84 -11.64 -19.46 -8.94
C GLY A 84 -10.33 -18.73 -9.15
N VAL A 85 -9.79 -18.09 -8.09
CA VAL A 85 -8.51 -17.39 -8.10
C VAL A 85 -7.54 -18.11 -7.17
N ILE A 86 -6.46 -18.64 -7.71
CA ILE A 86 -5.39 -19.24 -6.91
C ILE A 86 -4.54 -18.12 -6.31
N SER A 87 -4.30 -18.22 -5.02
CA SER A 87 -3.53 -17.23 -4.26
C SER A 87 -2.57 -17.90 -3.29
N TRP A 88 -1.53 -17.17 -2.88
CA TRP A 88 -0.40 -17.69 -2.15
C TRP A 88 -0.19 -16.86 -0.88
N VAL A 89 -0.18 -17.54 0.27
CA VAL A 89 0.06 -16.90 1.56
C VAL A 89 1.55 -16.88 1.85
N GLU A 90 2.12 -15.70 2.02
CA GLU A 90 3.50 -15.49 2.45
C GLU A 90 3.53 -15.13 3.94
N ARG A 91 4.42 -15.75 4.70
CA ARG A 91 4.83 -15.21 6.00
C ARG A 91 5.81 -14.05 5.74
N SER A 92 5.40 -12.82 6.06
CA SER A 92 6.15 -11.62 5.72
C SER A 92 7.47 -11.46 6.54
N ARG A 93 8.21 -10.39 6.30
CA ARG A 93 9.53 -10.13 6.90
C ARG A 93 9.50 -10.06 8.43
N SER A 94 8.56 -9.32 9.00
CA SER A 94 8.53 -9.03 10.44
C SER A 94 7.36 -9.69 11.13
N LYS A 95 6.17 -9.18 10.91
CA LYS A 95 4.89 -9.70 11.41
C LYS A 95 3.88 -9.61 10.29
N GLY A 96 2.87 -10.46 10.34
CA GLY A 96 1.80 -10.46 9.35
C GLY A 96 2.12 -11.29 8.12
N TYR A 97 1.24 -11.18 7.14
CA TYR A 97 1.19 -12.04 5.98
C TYR A 97 0.86 -11.25 4.72
N HIS A 98 1.39 -11.71 3.58
CA HIS A 98 0.95 -11.25 2.27
C HIS A 98 0.11 -12.34 1.60
N VAL A 99 -0.95 -11.94 0.90
CA VAL A 99 -1.72 -12.84 0.04
C VAL A 99 -1.53 -12.40 -1.41
N TRP A 100 -0.78 -13.22 -2.17
CA TRP A 100 -0.37 -12.92 -3.55
C TRP A 100 -1.32 -13.55 -4.55
N VAL A 101 -1.62 -12.85 -5.63
CA VAL A 101 -2.33 -13.34 -6.82
C VAL A 101 -1.51 -13.01 -8.06
N PHE A 102 -1.36 -14.00 -8.95
CA PHE A 102 -0.64 -13.84 -10.21
C PHE A 102 -1.60 -13.98 -11.39
N SER A 103 -1.46 -13.09 -12.37
CA SER A 103 -2.24 -13.10 -13.61
C SER A 103 -1.44 -13.72 -14.75
N GLY A 104 -2.08 -14.55 -15.56
CA GLY A 104 -1.46 -15.17 -16.74
C GLY A 104 -1.03 -14.20 -17.84
N ALA A 105 -1.60 -12.98 -17.86
CA ALA A 105 -1.22 -11.87 -18.73
C ALA A 105 -1.45 -10.54 -18.03
N PRO A 106 -0.91 -9.42 -18.54
CA PRO A 106 -1.13 -8.10 -17.96
C PRO A 106 -2.61 -7.73 -17.88
N VAL A 107 -3.01 -7.20 -16.71
CA VAL A 107 -4.36 -6.67 -16.46
C VAL A 107 -4.28 -5.21 -16.02
N PRO A 108 -5.34 -4.39 -16.19
CA PRO A 108 -5.39 -3.07 -15.59
C PRO A 108 -5.09 -3.15 -14.08
N ALA A 109 -4.18 -2.31 -13.61
CA ALA A 109 -3.78 -2.29 -12.20
C ALA A 109 -4.97 -2.02 -11.26
N GLU A 110 -5.91 -1.19 -11.71
CA GLU A 110 -7.17 -0.94 -11.02
C GLU A 110 -8.03 -2.21 -10.91
N ALA A 111 -8.12 -3.01 -11.97
CA ALA A 111 -8.89 -4.26 -11.95
C ALA A 111 -8.29 -5.28 -10.96
N MET A 112 -6.98 -5.45 -10.94
CA MET A 112 -6.31 -6.30 -9.96
C MET A 112 -6.63 -5.85 -8.52
N ARG A 113 -6.52 -4.54 -8.26
CA ARG A 113 -6.86 -3.97 -6.95
C ARG A 113 -8.32 -4.20 -6.58
N ASN A 114 -9.25 -3.90 -7.48
CA ASN A 114 -10.68 -4.02 -7.23
C ASN A 114 -11.10 -5.47 -7.00
N MET A 115 -10.51 -6.42 -7.70
CA MET A 115 -10.72 -7.86 -7.46
C MET A 115 -10.32 -8.25 -6.03
N LEU A 116 -9.13 -7.82 -5.56
CA LEU A 116 -8.70 -8.09 -4.19
C LEU A 116 -9.59 -7.39 -3.15
N LEU A 117 -10.00 -6.14 -3.41
CA LEU A 117 -10.95 -5.42 -2.54
C LEU A 117 -12.32 -6.12 -2.48
N ALA A 118 -12.81 -6.63 -3.60
CA ALA A 118 -14.05 -7.43 -3.63
C ALA A 118 -13.91 -8.71 -2.79
N ALA A 119 -12.76 -9.39 -2.85
CA ALA A 119 -12.49 -10.56 -2.01
C ALA A 119 -12.48 -10.21 -0.52
N HIS A 120 -11.92 -9.06 -0.14
CA HIS A 120 -12.00 -8.56 1.24
C HIS A 120 -13.44 -8.28 1.68
N GLN A 121 -14.27 -7.71 0.80
CA GLN A 121 -15.69 -7.48 1.09
C GLN A 121 -16.45 -8.79 1.32
N VAL A 122 -16.21 -9.80 0.50
CA VAL A 122 -16.83 -11.12 0.66
C VAL A 122 -16.34 -11.84 1.91
N ALA A 123 -15.07 -11.68 2.25
CA ALA A 123 -14.47 -12.24 3.46
C ALA A 123 -14.89 -11.52 4.76
N ASP A 124 -15.57 -10.38 4.65
CA ASP A 124 -15.88 -9.46 5.77
C ASP A 124 -14.62 -9.13 6.60
N TYR A 125 -13.49 -8.91 5.91
CA TYR A 125 -12.21 -8.59 6.52
C TYR A 125 -11.66 -7.25 6.00
N PRO A 126 -11.24 -6.32 6.87
CA PRO A 126 -10.81 -5.00 6.46
C PRO A 126 -9.62 -5.01 5.51
N ALA A 127 -9.76 -4.36 4.35
CA ALA A 127 -8.69 -4.17 3.38
C ALA A 127 -7.82 -2.97 3.78
N ARG A 128 -6.79 -3.17 4.62
CA ARG A 128 -5.91 -2.09 5.09
C ARG A 128 -4.92 -1.67 4.02
N GLU A 129 -4.20 -2.62 3.44
CA GLU A 129 -3.26 -2.36 2.37
C GLU A 129 -3.41 -3.40 1.24
N VAL A 130 -3.78 -2.92 0.05
CA VAL A 130 -3.96 -3.75 -1.15
C VAL A 130 -3.15 -3.14 -2.29
N ASN A 131 -2.27 -3.93 -2.87
CA ASN A 131 -1.40 -3.55 -3.97
C ASN A 131 -1.84 -4.22 -5.30
N PRO A 132 -1.84 -3.49 -6.41
CA PRO A 132 -1.42 -2.10 -6.61
C PRO A 132 -2.21 -1.11 -5.76
N LYS A 133 -1.51 -0.28 -4.95
CA LYS A 133 -2.18 0.74 -4.14
C LYS A 133 -2.53 1.98 -4.97
N GLN A 134 -1.64 2.33 -5.88
CA GLN A 134 -1.83 3.40 -6.87
C GLN A 134 -1.78 2.80 -8.27
N PHE A 135 -2.65 3.26 -9.14
CA PHE A 135 -2.70 2.92 -10.56
C PHE A 135 -2.60 4.16 -11.46
N ASP A 136 -2.63 5.37 -10.90
CA ASP A 136 -2.22 6.60 -11.56
C ASP A 136 -0.70 6.78 -11.34
N VAL A 137 0.10 6.09 -12.16
CA VAL A 137 1.56 6.06 -12.09
C VAL A 137 2.18 6.59 -13.37
N SER A 138 3.36 7.22 -13.22
CA SER A 138 4.13 7.79 -14.32
C SER A 138 5.63 7.61 -14.08
N VAL A 139 6.48 8.07 -14.95
CA VAL A 139 7.94 8.04 -14.76
C VAL A 139 8.37 8.69 -13.44
N THR A 140 7.71 9.76 -13.03
CA THR A 140 8.00 10.48 -11.78
C THR A 140 7.21 9.97 -10.59
N LYS A 141 5.99 9.47 -10.80
CA LYS A 141 5.07 8.96 -9.78
C LYS A 141 5.11 7.44 -9.75
N VAL A 142 5.97 6.87 -8.92
CA VAL A 142 6.26 5.42 -8.94
C VAL A 142 5.23 4.55 -8.20
N GLY A 143 4.46 5.12 -7.29
CA GLY A 143 3.53 4.34 -6.44
C GLY A 143 4.23 3.68 -5.25
N ASN A 144 3.63 2.59 -4.74
CA ASN A 144 4.18 1.78 -3.65
C ASN A 144 4.76 0.47 -4.20
N TYR A 145 5.87 0.02 -3.61
CA TYR A 145 6.42 -1.31 -3.87
C TYR A 145 6.04 -2.29 -2.76
N VAL A 146 6.09 -3.57 -3.09
CA VAL A 146 5.97 -4.66 -2.12
C VAL A 146 7.30 -5.41 -2.07
N ARG A 147 7.81 -5.68 -0.86
CA ARG A 147 9.02 -6.49 -0.67
C ARG A 147 8.76 -7.92 -1.12
N LEU A 148 9.71 -8.47 -1.88
CA LEU A 148 9.55 -9.82 -2.43
C LEU A 148 9.86 -10.91 -1.41
N PRO A 149 9.20 -12.06 -1.51
CA PRO A 149 9.53 -13.27 -0.77
C PRO A 149 10.85 -13.91 -1.29
N TYR A 150 11.34 -14.92 -0.56
CA TYR A 150 12.48 -15.75 -0.96
C TYR A 150 13.82 -15.04 -1.10
N MET A 151 14.09 -14.02 -0.28
CA MET A 151 15.46 -13.53 -0.16
C MET A 151 16.38 -14.67 0.33
N GLY A 152 17.39 -15.04 -0.48
CA GLY A 152 18.25 -16.20 -0.23
C GLY A 152 17.63 -17.57 -0.60
N GLY A 153 16.47 -17.60 -1.22
CA GLY A 153 15.70 -18.81 -1.51
C GLY A 153 16.35 -19.79 -2.49
N LEU A 154 17.39 -19.38 -3.24
CA LEU A 154 18.21 -20.27 -4.05
C LEU A 154 19.20 -21.09 -3.20
N LEU A 155 19.54 -20.65 -2.00
CA LEU A 155 20.50 -21.31 -1.10
C LEU A 155 19.79 -22.24 -0.12
N SER A 156 18.67 -21.76 0.44
CA SER A 156 17.85 -22.53 1.39
C SER A 156 16.45 -21.97 1.47
N THR A 157 15.48 -22.77 1.94
CA THR A 157 14.13 -22.28 2.23
C THR A 157 14.17 -21.39 3.46
N PRO A 158 13.85 -20.08 3.36
CA PRO A 158 13.86 -19.19 4.50
C PRO A 158 12.67 -19.46 5.43
N GLU A 159 12.74 -19.08 6.69
CA GLU A 159 11.64 -19.18 7.64
C GLU A 159 10.63 -18.02 7.51
N ARG A 160 11.09 -16.87 7.04
CA ARG A 160 10.29 -15.66 6.77
C ARG A 160 10.53 -15.16 5.34
N ARG A 161 9.66 -14.30 4.85
CA ARG A 161 9.61 -13.95 3.42
C ARG A 161 9.48 -15.22 2.57
N VAL A 162 8.56 -16.08 2.96
CA VAL A 162 8.38 -17.40 2.35
C VAL A 162 6.90 -17.70 2.20
N ILE A 163 6.56 -18.30 1.07
CA ILE A 163 5.21 -18.83 0.85
C ILE A 163 5.01 -20.05 1.76
N LEU A 164 3.83 -20.14 2.31
CA LEU A 164 3.41 -21.26 3.16
C LEU A 164 2.59 -22.26 2.33
N ASP A 165 2.85 -23.56 2.54
CA ASP A 165 2.04 -24.63 1.99
C ASP A 165 0.66 -24.77 2.69
N GLY A 166 -0.09 -25.83 2.37
CA GLY A 166 -1.41 -26.10 2.96
C GLY A 166 -1.38 -26.44 4.45
N ASP A 167 -0.24 -26.87 4.96
CA ASP A 167 0.01 -27.24 6.35
C ASP A 167 0.75 -26.16 7.13
N ASP A 168 0.82 -24.94 6.56
CA ASP A 168 1.47 -23.74 7.12
C ASP A 168 3.01 -23.84 7.27
N ASN A 169 3.64 -24.78 6.56
CA ASN A 169 5.09 -24.91 6.52
C ASN A 169 5.70 -24.03 5.41
N PRO A 170 6.96 -23.58 5.58
CA PRO A 170 7.69 -22.89 4.53
C PRO A 170 7.83 -23.75 3.26
N MET A 171 7.28 -23.28 2.15
CA MET A 171 7.34 -23.95 0.85
C MET A 171 8.71 -23.67 0.19
N PRO A 172 9.43 -24.70 -0.31
CA PRO A 172 10.65 -24.48 -1.08
C PRO A 172 10.40 -23.65 -2.35
N LEU A 173 11.36 -22.78 -2.71
CA LEU A 173 11.25 -21.87 -3.86
C LEU A 173 10.89 -22.61 -5.16
N ASN A 174 11.56 -23.72 -5.46
CA ASN A 174 11.33 -24.47 -6.70
C ASN A 174 9.92 -25.08 -6.78
N VAL A 175 9.35 -25.50 -5.64
CA VAL A 175 7.97 -26.03 -5.56
C VAL A 175 6.99 -24.89 -5.80
N PHE A 176 7.14 -23.76 -5.09
CA PHE A 176 6.32 -22.57 -5.30
C PHE A 176 6.34 -22.09 -6.74
N LEU A 177 7.53 -21.98 -7.36
CA LEU A 177 7.66 -21.51 -8.73
C LEU A 177 6.97 -22.43 -9.74
N ALA A 178 7.11 -23.75 -9.58
CA ALA A 178 6.45 -24.72 -10.43
C ALA A 178 4.93 -24.57 -10.34
N ASP A 179 4.39 -24.58 -9.14
CA ASP A 179 2.95 -24.51 -8.91
C ASP A 179 2.36 -23.17 -9.33
N ALA A 180 2.99 -22.06 -8.93
CA ALA A 180 2.49 -20.70 -9.20
C ALA A 180 2.50 -20.35 -10.69
N THR A 181 3.51 -20.81 -11.45
CA THR A 181 3.55 -20.60 -12.91
C THR A 181 2.50 -21.39 -13.66
N MET A 182 2.08 -22.52 -13.14
CA MET A 182 1.03 -23.36 -13.74
C MET A 182 -0.39 -22.92 -13.39
N THR A 183 -0.54 -22.18 -12.30
CA THR A 183 -1.86 -21.83 -11.71
C THR A 183 -2.16 -20.32 -11.76
N MET A 184 -1.51 -19.59 -12.66
CA MET A 184 -1.80 -18.17 -12.85
C MET A 184 -3.27 -17.96 -13.23
N THR A 185 -3.89 -16.94 -12.64
CA THR A 185 -5.30 -16.64 -12.87
C THR A 185 -5.53 -16.05 -14.27
N ASP A 186 -6.61 -16.49 -14.91
CA ASP A 186 -7.07 -15.91 -16.19
C ASP A 186 -7.35 -14.39 -16.00
N PRO A 187 -6.77 -13.54 -16.86
CA PRO A 187 -7.01 -12.10 -16.85
C PRO A 187 -8.49 -11.70 -16.89
N GLU A 188 -9.31 -12.42 -17.65
CA GLU A 188 -10.75 -12.15 -17.76
C GLU A 188 -11.47 -12.47 -16.43
N ARG A 189 -11.01 -13.48 -15.70
CA ARG A 189 -11.53 -13.78 -14.37
C ARG A 189 -11.26 -12.64 -13.39
N ILE A 190 -10.05 -12.07 -13.43
CA ILE A 190 -9.69 -10.89 -12.60
C ILE A 190 -10.60 -9.71 -12.91
N LYS A 191 -10.77 -9.38 -14.19
CA LYS A 191 -11.64 -8.27 -14.63
C LYS A 191 -13.11 -8.50 -14.23
N PHE A 192 -13.61 -9.73 -14.41
CA PHE A 192 -14.96 -10.10 -14.00
C PHE A 192 -15.15 -9.89 -12.49
N LEU A 193 -14.28 -10.40 -11.66
CA LEU A 193 -14.38 -10.26 -10.20
C LEU A 193 -14.22 -8.78 -9.76
N ALA A 194 -13.36 -8.03 -10.43
CA ALA A 194 -13.19 -6.60 -10.18
C ALA A 194 -14.48 -5.79 -10.38
N SER A 195 -15.34 -6.20 -11.33
CA SER A 195 -16.62 -5.53 -11.58
C SER A 195 -17.64 -5.70 -10.45
N HIS A 196 -17.41 -6.64 -9.52
CA HIS A 196 -18.24 -6.85 -8.34
C HIS A 196 -17.83 -6.02 -7.13
N TYR A 197 -16.68 -5.33 -7.22
CA TYR A 197 -16.27 -4.43 -6.15
C TYR A 197 -17.21 -3.23 -6.06
N VAL A 198 -17.77 -3.04 -4.88
CA VAL A 198 -18.60 -1.87 -4.57
C VAL A 198 -17.76 -0.95 -3.69
N ALA A 199 -17.33 0.18 -4.27
CA ALA A 199 -16.61 1.18 -3.49
C ALA A 199 -17.45 1.63 -2.29
N PRO A 200 -16.92 1.64 -1.07
CA PRO A 200 -17.64 2.16 0.08
C PRO A 200 -18.11 3.58 -0.22
N LYS A 201 -19.39 3.85 0.01
CA LYS A 201 -19.87 5.24 -0.07
C LYS A 201 -19.13 6.04 0.98
N PRO A 202 -18.58 7.22 0.63
CA PRO A 202 -18.00 8.09 1.63
C PRO A 202 -19.05 8.34 2.72
N THR A 203 -18.69 8.04 3.96
CA THR A 203 -19.58 8.21 5.12
C THR A 203 -19.88 9.68 5.41
N ARG A 204 -19.10 10.57 4.82
CA ARG A 204 -19.26 12.03 4.90
C ARG A 204 -19.02 12.65 3.51
N PRO A 205 -19.67 13.78 3.18
CA PRO A 205 -19.40 14.49 1.94
C PRO A 205 -17.93 14.89 1.88
N ALA A 206 -17.32 14.77 0.70
CA ALA A 206 -15.97 15.25 0.47
C ALA A 206 -15.88 16.75 0.81
N ILE A 207 -14.79 17.14 1.47
CA ILE A 207 -14.55 18.55 1.79
C ILE A 207 -14.09 19.24 0.50
N ASP A 208 -14.86 20.25 0.07
CA ASP A 208 -14.50 21.08 -1.06
C ASP A 208 -13.54 22.18 -0.58
N PHE A 209 -12.24 21.90 -0.68
CA PHE A 209 -11.18 22.81 -0.20
C PHE A 209 -11.08 24.08 -1.03
N ASP A 210 -11.59 24.11 -2.26
CA ASP A 210 -11.60 25.31 -3.11
C ASP A 210 -12.69 26.31 -2.68
N ARG A 211 -13.67 25.82 -1.91
CA ARG A 211 -14.79 26.61 -1.35
C ARG A 211 -14.62 26.90 0.14
N LEU A 212 -13.52 26.48 0.77
CA LEU A 212 -13.28 26.82 2.15
C LEU A 212 -12.79 28.25 2.26
N ASP A 213 -13.44 29.02 3.11
CA ASP A 213 -12.99 30.36 3.46
C ASP A 213 -11.64 30.31 4.19
N ASP A 214 -10.80 31.31 3.96
CA ASP A 214 -9.58 31.51 4.74
C ASP A 214 -9.97 31.96 6.16
N GLU A 215 -9.87 31.04 7.11
CA GLU A 215 -10.16 31.31 8.51
C GLU A 215 -8.97 31.96 9.21
N ASP A 216 -9.26 32.92 10.08
CA ASP A 216 -8.23 33.51 10.93
C ASP A 216 -7.69 32.47 11.91
N LEU A 217 -6.36 32.33 11.97
CA LEU A 217 -5.68 31.36 12.84
C LEU A 217 -6.01 31.60 14.33
N GLU A 218 -6.15 32.85 14.76
CA GLU A 218 -6.45 33.15 16.17
C GLU A 218 -7.87 32.70 16.55
N ASP A 219 -8.82 32.89 15.65
CA ASP A 219 -10.21 32.43 15.85
C ASP A 219 -10.30 30.92 15.82
N ALA A 220 -9.59 30.26 14.91
CA ALA A 220 -9.47 28.82 14.86
C ALA A 220 -8.85 28.25 16.16
N LEU A 221 -7.79 28.83 16.66
CA LEU A 221 -7.14 28.41 17.90
C LEU A 221 -8.00 28.70 19.16
N ARG A 222 -8.78 29.78 19.17
CA ARG A 222 -9.74 30.05 20.25
C ARG A 222 -10.82 28.97 20.31
N SER A 223 -11.31 28.55 19.17
CA SER A 223 -12.36 27.52 19.04
C SER A 223 -11.85 26.10 19.30
N ALA A 224 -10.56 25.86 19.12
CA ALA A 224 -9.94 24.55 19.30
C ALA A 224 -9.84 24.17 20.80
N SER A 225 -9.84 22.86 21.08
CA SER A 225 -9.67 22.33 22.44
C SER A 225 -8.31 22.69 23.04
N PRO A 226 -8.18 22.71 24.38
CA PRO A 226 -6.88 22.87 25.04
C PRO A 226 -5.83 21.89 24.54
N LEU A 227 -6.20 20.64 24.27
CA LEU A 227 -5.30 19.60 23.76
C LEU A 227 -4.79 19.95 22.34
N ALA A 228 -5.67 20.43 21.46
CA ALA A 228 -5.26 20.87 20.11
C ALA A 228 -4.24 22.00 20.19
N ARG A 229 -4.48 23.01 21.04
CA ARG A 229 -3.55 24.12 21.26
C ARG A 229 -2.21 23.68 21.85
N VAL A 230 -2.21 22.71 22.76
CA VAL A 230 -0.96 22.14 23.32
C VAL A 230 -0.17 21.45 22.24
N ILE A 231 -0.78 20.57 21.44
CA ILE A 231 -0.08 19.87 20.33
C ILE A 231 0.44 20.88 19.31
N TRP A 232 -0.40 21.83 18.91
CA TRP A 232 -0.01 22.90 17.98
C TRP A 232 1.20 23.69 18.48
N LYS A 233 1.25 24.01 19.79
CA LYS A 233 2.34 24.79 20.40
C LYS A 233 3.62 23.97 20.57
N GLN A 234 3.51 22.73 21.04
CA GLN A 234 4.65 21.85 21.37
C GLN A 234 5.31 21.26 20.13
N GLY A 235 4.53 20.96 19.09
CA GLY A 235 5.02 20.29 17.89
C GLY A 235 5.16 18.78 18.01
N PRO A 236 5.87 18.16 17.05
CA PRO A 236 6.18 16.74 17.08
C PRO A 236 7.02 16.38 18.32
N LEU A 237 6.75 15.22 18.89
CA LEU A 237 7.62 14.65 19.93
C LEU A 237 8.97 14.26 19.33
N GLU A 238 10.00 14.18 20.15
CA GLU A 238 11.33 13.74 19.72
C GLU A 238 11.24 12.36 19.04
N GLY A 239 11.81 12.25 17.83
CA GLY A 239 11.74 11.05 17.00
C GLY A 239 10.40 10.78 16.32
N GLN A 240 9.37 11.59 16.52
CA GLN A 240 8.08 11.43 15.86
C GLN A 240 8.12 11.96 14.41
N ASP A 241 7.57 11.19 13.47
CA ASP A 241 7.37 11.69 12.10
C ASP A 241 6.39 12.86 12.07
N ARG A 242 6.79 13.95 11.38
CA ARG A 242 6.02 15.20 11.32
C ARG A 242 4.66 15.03 10.65
N SER A 243 4.50 14.14 9.68
CA SER A 243 3.18 13.87 9.07
C SER A 243 2.24 13.16 10.04
N THR A 244 2.76 12.28 10.90
CA THR A 244 1.99 11.66 11.98
C THR A 244 1.56 12.69 13.01
N ALA A 245 2.42 13.65 13.34
CA ALA A 245 2.07 14.74 14.26
C ALA A 245 0.98 15.66 13.69
N LEU A 246 1.08 16.03 12.39
CA LEU A 246 0.04 16.81 11.70
C LEU A 246 -1.30 16.05 11.65
N MET A 247 -1.29 14.75 11.37
CA MET A 247 -2.48 13.92 11.38
C MET A 247 -3.12 13.86 12.79
N ARG A 248 -2.29 13.68 13.84
CA ARG A 248 -2.75 13.72 15.23
C ARG A 248 -3.40 15.06 15.56
N LEU A 249 -2.79 16.19 15.16
CA LEU A 249 -3.34 17.52 15.35
C LEU A 249 -4.71 17.66 14.67
N ALA A 250 -4.82 17.27 13.40
CA ALA A 250 -6.08 17.32 12.64
C ALA A 250 -7.19 16.49 13.31
N HIS A 251 -6.90 15.27 13.77
CA HIS A 251 -7.88 14.45 14.48
C HIS A 251 -8.33 15.07 15.82
N VAL A 252 -7.44 15.74 16.55
CA VAL A 252 -7.82 16.43 17.78
C VAL A 252 -8.65 17.68 17.48
N CYS A 253 -8.34 18.39 16.40
CA CYS A 253 -9.18 19.49 15.89
C CYS A 253 -10.59 19.00 15.53
N PHE A 254 -10.71 17.91 14.78
CA PHE A 254 -11.99 17.29 14.47
C PHE A 254 -12.79 16.95 15.74
N ARG A 255 -12.17 16.27 16.73
CA ARG A 255 -12.80 15.93 18.01
C ARG A 255 -13.20 17.15 18.84
N SER A 256 -12.58 18.30 18.57
CA SER A 256 -12.94 19.57 19.21
C SER A 256 -14.21 20.20 18.60
N GLY A 257 -14.74 19.63 17.50
CA GLY A 257 -15.95 20.13 16.84
C GLY A 257 -15.74 21.39 16.01
N ILE A 258 -14.48 21.79 15.71
CA ILE A 258 -14.20 22.95 14.84
C ILE A 258 -14.43 22.58 13.39
N THR A 259 -14.61 23.60 12.53
CA THR A 259 -14.84 23.40 11.09
C THR A 259 -13.61 22.86 10.36
N PRO A 260 -13.77 22.24 9.17
CA PRO A 260 -12.62 21.87 8.34
C PRO A 260 -11.72 23.05 7.95
N SER A 261 -12.27 24.24 7.69
CA SER A 261 -11.51 25.47 7.41
C SER A 261 -10.65 25.88 8.59
N MET A 262 -11.21 25.94 9.79
CA MET A 262 -10.45 26.21 11.03
C MET A 262 -9.34 25.18 11.27
N CYS A 263 -9.65 23.90 11.09
CA CYS A 263 -8.65 22.83 11.20
C CYS A 263 -7.52 23.01 10.17
N ARG A 264 -7.87 23.34 8.93
CA ARG A 264 -6.91 23.60 7.85
C ARG A 264 -5.97 24.76 8.20
N ALA A 265 -6.49 25.87 8.70
CA ALA A 265 -5.69 27.01 9.15
C ALA A 265 -4.67 26.61 10.23
N ILE A 266 -5.10 25.87 11.24
CA ILE A 266 -4.22 25.38 12.33
C ILE A 266 -3.15 24.43 11.79
N VAL A 267 -3.50 23.50 10.89
CA VAL A 267 -2.57 22.51 10.34
C VAL A 267 -1.56 23.15 9.38
N ILE A 268 -1.97 24.16 8.58
CA ILE A 268 -1.08 24.94 7.70
C ILE A 268 -0.04 25.69 8.55
N ASP A 269 -0.47 26.38 9.60
CA ASP A 269 0.46 27.11 10.47
C ASP A 269 1.41 26.17 11.21
N ALA A 270 0.92 25.05 11.73
CA ALA A 270 1.74 24.03 12.34
C ALA A 270 2.79 23.49 11.34
N ASP A 271 2.41 23.20 10.09
CA ASP A 271 3.33 22.72 9.07
C ASP A 271 4.38 23.77 8.67
N LYS A 272 4.04 25.05 8.63
CA LYS A 272 5.02 26.12 8.40
C LYS A 272 6.14 26.08 9.46
N ARG A 273 5.82 25.80 10.71
CA ARG A 273 6.80 25.70 11.81
C ARG A 273 7.52 24.36 11.87
N TRP A 274 6.83 23.28 11.55
CA TRP A 274 7.41 21.93 11.66
C TRP A 274 8.15 21.48 10.39
N GLY A 275 7.91 22.15 9.25
CA GLY A 275 8.72 22.02 8.04
C GLY A 275 8.55 20.71 7.29
N LYS A 276 7.33 20.16 7.17
CA LYS A 276 7.08 18.91 6.42
C LYS A 276 6.68 19.15 4.97
N TYR A 277 5.69 19.99 4.72
CA TYR A 277 5.04 20.16 3.42
C TYR A 277 5.14 21.58 2.86
N HIS A 278 5.16 22.63 3.69
CA HIS A 278 5.03 24.02 3.26
C HIS A 278 6.06 24.47 2.20
N LEU A 279 7.26 23.89 2.18
CA LEU A 279 8.28 24.19 1.16
C LEU A 279 7.98 23.57 -0.20
N ARG A 280 6.91 22.78 -0.34
CA ARG A 280 6.52 22.09 -1.58
C ARG A 280 5.46 22.84 -2.39
N GLY A 281 5.12 24.07 -1.99
CA GLY A 281 4.11 24.90 -2.65
C GLY A 281 2.73 24.23 -2.72
N GLU A 282 2.07 24.31 -3.88
CA GLU A 282 0.72 23.73 -4.09
C GLU A 282 0.63 22.25 -3.73
N ARG A 283 1.64 21.43 -4.08
CA ARG A 283 1.68 20.01 -3.70
C ARG A 283 1.71 19.78 -2.19
N GLY A 284 2.34 20.70 -1.46
CA GLY A 284 2.34 20.66 -0.01
C GLY A 284 0.96 20.96 0.58
N LEU A 285 0.26 21.91 0.00
CA LEU A 285 -1.11 22.25 0.38
C LEU A 285 -2.09 21.10 0.11
N GLU A 286 -1.95 20.40 -1.03
CA GLU A 286 -2.71 19.19 -1.32
C GLU A 286 -2.51 18.10 -0.26
N GLU A 287 -1.28 17.90 0.24
CA GLU A 287 -1.04 16.91 1.30
C GLU A 287 -1.69 17.32 2.63
N ILE A 288 -1.70 18.61 2.95
CA ILE A 288 -2.40 19.15 4.13
C ILE A 288 -3.91 18.94 3.97
N ASN A 289 -4.48 19.24 2.80
CA ASN A 289 -5.89 19.03 2.51
C ASN A 289 -6.28 17.56 2.72
N LYS A 290 -5.47 16.60 2.24
CA LYS A 290 -5.67 15.15 2.49
C LYS A 290 -5.62 14.79 3.97
N ILE A 291 -4.76 15.44 4.77
CA ILE A 291 -4.69 15.23 6.22
C ILE A 291 -6.00 15.68 6.88
N VAL A 292 -6.49 16.87 6.55
CA VAL A 292 -7.76 17.39 7.08
C VAL A 292 -8.92 16.51 6.62
N GLU A 293 -8.99 16.17 5.34
CA GLU A 293 -10.02 15.29 4.79
C GLU A 293 -10.08 13.94 5.52
N ARG A 294 -8.95 13.29 5.75
CA ARG A 294 -8.88 12.03 6.50
C ARG A 294 -9.34 12.18 7.95
N ALA A 295 -9.04 13.29 8.58
CA ALA A 295 -9.47 13.53 9.96
C ALA A 295 -10.99 13.72 10.08
N TYR A 296 -11.64 14.28 9.05
CA TYR A 296 -13.07 14.58 9.04
C TYR A 296 -13.94 13.51 8.37
N ASN A 297 -13.37 12.72 7.47
CA ASN A 297 -14.07 11.67 6.69
C ASN A 297 -13.71 10.25 7.15
N GLY A 298 -12.69 10.09 7.97
CA GLY A 298 -12.06 8.90 8.49
C GLY A 298 -12.40 8.05 9.37
#